data_c664d5d59ea7dff26e0fee67c46554c5
#
_entry.id   c664d5d59ea7dff26e0fee67c46554c5
#
_cell.length_a   1.000
_cell.length_b   1.000
_cell.length_c   1.000
_cell.angle_alpha   90.00
_cell.angle_beta   90.00
_cell.angle_gamma   90.00
#
_symmetry.space_group_name_H-M   'P 1'
#
loop_
_entity.id
_entity.type
_entity.pdbx_description
1 polymer ?
#
loop_
_entity_poly.entity_id
_entity_poly.type
_entity_poly.pdbx_seq_one_letter_code
_entity_poly.pdbx_strand_id
1 'polypeptide(L)'
;MNLHSSTRCPENRSPFFKFIVLLSVCFLISCGGEDSDEPDRAKMEEARKAFSEENFDKAKSNVEYFLAQYPEDVEALYFYAEVLIQTGQELKARERANEILAIDPTLPEAKAILAEVHYSRREFNEALKLSRQALKQNPQLQAPYRVIGDIYLRQGKIKAGIQVLLEAHKFAPENVDTLKKLSAGYIKNKDYASAKKYLDMAMKLDDHVPGIHYNMAVVYANMNNGQKALEHVDLALEYYKDLGTFFWAGKSRDMRRLIVKKYKLAE
;
A
#
# COMPACT_ATOMS: atom_id res chain seq x y z
N MET A 1 -34.68 -26.07 74.74
CA MET A 1 -35.96 -26.17 74.04
C MET A 1 -35.63 -25.83 72.57
N ASN A 2 -35.38 -26.85 71.71
CA ASN A 2 -36.31 -27.43 70.73
C ASN A 2 -36.80 -26.40 69.73
N LEU A 3 -36.69 -26.47 68.43
CA LEU A 3 -36.75 -27.63 67.47
C LEU A 3 -36.32 -27.10 66.09
N HIS A 4 -35.58 -27.89 65.34
CA HIS A 4 -35.78 -28.43 64.00
C HIS A 4 -36.72 -27.75 63.03
N SER A 5 -36.26 -27.45 61.81
CA SER A 5 -36.73 -28.10 60.52
C SER A 5 -35.96 -27.43 59.34
N SER A 6 -35.17 -28.14 58.71
CA SER A 6 -35.13 -28.75 57.40
C SER A 6 -36.18 -28.24 56.39
N THR A 7 -35.67 -27.68 55.26
CA THR A 7 -36.20 -27.95 53.92
C THR A 7 -35.18 -27.65 52.81
N ARG A 8 -34.72 -28.65 52.21
CA ARG A 8 -34.40 -29.03 50.82
C ARG A 8 -34.27 -27.93 49.76
N CYS A 9 -33.16 -28.09 49.02
CA CYS A 9 -32.94 -27.60 47.66
C CYS A 9 -34.05 -27.95 46.66
N PRO A 10 -34.10 -27.26 45.54
CA PRO A 10 -33.99 -28.01 44.31
C PRO A 10 -32.80 -27.55 43.41
N GLU A 11 -32.19 -28.56 42.86
CA GLU A 11 -31.27 -28.50 41.73
C GLU A 11 -31.93 -27.77 40.55
N ASN A 12 -31.22 -26.87 39.93
CA ASN A 12 -31.44 -26.61 38.52
C ASN A 12 -30.07 -26.46 37.83
N ARG A 13 -29.79 -27.45 36.98
CA ARG A 13 -28.60 -27.56 36.15
C ARG A 13 -28.65 -26.52 35.04
N SER A 14 -27.62 -25.71 34.93
CA SER A 14 -27.23 -25.13 33.66
C SER A 14 -25.69 -25.13 33.55
N PRO A 15 -25.12 -25.53 32.40
CA PRO A 15 -23.71 -25.93 32.28
C PRO A 15 -22.82 -24.77 31.84
N PHE A 16 -22.86 -23.62 32.52
CA PHE A 16 -22.05 -22.44 32.14
C PHE A 16 -21.22 -21.84 33.30
N PHE A 17 -20.89 -22.63 34.31
CA PHE A 17 -20.07 -22.13 35.44
C PHE A 17 -18.93 -23.11 35.79
N LYS A 18 -18.00 -23.29 34.86
CA LYS A 18 -16.70 -23.90 35.15
C LYS A 18 -15.60 -23.22 34.35
N PHE A 19 -15.28 -21.99 34.68
CA PHE A 19 -14.00 -21.38 34.26
C PHE A 19 -13.66 -20.11 35.04
N ILE A 20 -13.93 -20.10 36.34
CA ILE A 20 -13.39 -19.08 37.25
C ILE A 20 -13.10 -19.76 38.59
N VAL A 21 -11.97 -20.36 38.72
CA VAL A 21 -11.15 -20.48 39.93
C VAL A 21 -9.87 -21.21 39.53
N LEU A 22 -8.86 -20.47 39.16
CA LEU A 22 -7.44 -20.82 39.24
C LEU A 22 -6.61 -19.56 38.86
N LEU A 23 -6.78 -18.54 39.68
CA LEU A 23 -5.96 -17.33 39.64
C LEU A 23 -5.56 -17.01 41.07
N SER A 24 -4.62 -17.78 41.59
CA SER A 24 -3.72 -17.32 42.64
C SER A 24 -2.59 -18.33 42.80
N VAL A 25 -1.39 -17.77 42.87
CA VAL A 25 -0.08 -18.43 43.08
C VAL A 25 0.63 -18.79 41.79
N CYS A 26 1.28 -17.80 41.22
CA CYS A 26 2.68 -17.89 40.77
C CYS A 26 3.20 -16.47 40.51
N PHE A 27 3.37 -15.71 41.58
CA PHE A 27 4.25 -14.55 41.58
C PHE A 27 5.57 -15.06 42.15
N LEU A 28 6.49 -15.50 41.32
CA LEU A 28 7.92 -15.59 41.66
C LEU A 28 8.73 -15.78 40.38
N ILE A 29 9.55 -14.77 40.08
CA ILE A 29 10.81 -14.87 39.39
C ILE A 29 10.71 -15.12 37.87
N SER A 30 10.77 -14.07 37.11
CA SER A 30 11.51 -14.07 35.87
C SER A 30 12.40 -12.82 35.82
N CYS A 31 13.65 -13.06 36.12
CA CYS A 31 14.73 -12.22 35.63
C CYS A 31 14.87 -12.42 34.13
N GLY A 32 14.93 -11.31 33.39
CA GLY A 32 15.75 -11.13 32.23
C GLY A 32 15.57 -12.15 31.09
N GLY A 33 14.76 -11.79 30.16
CA GLY A 33 14.66 -12.29 28.79
C GLY A 33 13.61 -11.44 28.12
N GLU A 34 14.02 -10.42 27.41
CA GLU A 34 13.21 -9.83 26.36
C GLU A 34 13.12 -10.90 25.27
N ASP A 35 12.17 -11.84 25.45
CA ASP A 35 11.80 -12.75 24.38
C ASP A 35 11.08 -11.92 23.31
N SER A 36 11.80 -11.66 22.26
CA SER A 36 11.37 -11.07 21.00
C SER A 36 10.44 -12.01 20.22
N ASP A 37 9.31 -12.38 20.81
CA ASP A 37 8.23 -13.12 20.16
C ASP A 37 7.24 -12.18 19.45
N GLU A 38 7.52 -10.88 19.38
CA GLU A 38 6.85 -10.05 18.40
C GLU A 38 7.39 -10.42 17.02
N PRO A 39 6.48 -10.71 16.03
CA PRO A 39 6.88 -10.88 14.65
C PRO A 39 7.83 -9.76 14.28
N ASP A 40 8.89 -10.07 13.54
CA ASP A 40 9.90 -9.09 13.14
C ASP A 40 9.26 -8.01 12.25
N ARG A 41 8.42 -7.18 12.87
CA ARG A 41 7.70 -6.07 12.24
C ARG A 41 8.66 -5.12 11.56
N ALA A 42 9.90 -5.04 12.04
CA ALA A 42 10.94 -4.24 11.42
C ALA A 42 11.17 -4.68 9.96
N LYS A 43 11.07 -5.98 9.65
CA LYS A 43 11.20 -6.48 8.27
C LYS A 43 10.02 -6.07 7.40
N MET A 44 8.81 -6.02 7.95
CA MET A 44 7.66 -5.51 7.20
C MET A 44 7.76 -4.00 6.94
N GLU A 45 8.24 -3.22 7.92
CA GLU A 45 8.48 -1.78 7.72
C GLU A 45 9.60 -1.52 6.69
N GLU A 46 10.70 -2.30 6.75
CA GLU A 46 11.75 -2.25 5.71
C GLU A 46 11.19 -2.62 4.33
N ALA A 47 10.29 -3.61 4.25
CA ALA A 47 9.65 -4.01 3.01
C ALA A 47 8.75 -2.89 2.45
N ARG A 48 7.94 -2.26 3.31
CA ARG A 48 7.07 -1.13 2.93
C ARG A 48 7.88 0.07 2.47
N LYS A 49 8.96 0.40 3.19
CA LYS A 49 9.89 1.46 2.82
C LYS A 49 10.52 1.17 1.47
N ALA A 50 11.09 -0.02 1.27
CA ALA A 50 11.67 -0.41 -0.01
C ALA A 50 10.66 -0.36 -1.17
N PHE A 51 9.38 -0.70 -0.91
CA PHE A 51 8.31 -0.60 -1.89
C PHE A 51 8.00 0.86 -2.27
N SER A 52 7.97 1.77 -1.30
CA SER A 52 7.76 3.20 -1.57
C SER A 52 8.91 3.82 -2.36
N GLU A 53 10.14 3.36 -2.11
CA GLU A 53 11.35 3.72 -2.85
C GLU A 53 11.43 3.05 -4.25
N GLU A 54 10.40 2.28 -4.64
CA GLU A 54 10.35 1.50 -5.90
C GLU A 54 11.45 0.40 -5.99
N ASN A 55 12.07 0.04 -4.86
CA ASN A 55 13.03 -1.07 -4.75
C ASN A 55 12.30 -2.39 -4.47
N PHE A 56 11.67 -2.93 -5.52
CA PHE A 56 10.78 -4.09 -5.40
C PHE A 56 11.52 -5.39 -5.05
N ASP A 57 12.78 -5.55 -5.43
CA ASP A 57 13.56 -6.76 -5.07
C ASP A 57 13.83 -6.81 -3.57
N LYS A 58 14.19 -5.67 -2.96
CA LYS A 58 14.37 -5.57 -1.50
C LYS A 58 13.04 -5.73 -0.77
N ALA A 59 11.96 -5.09 -1.26
CA ALA A 59 10.62 -5.25 -0.71
C ALA A 59 10.19 -6.72 -0.70
N LYS A 60 10.40 -7.42 -1.83
CA LYS A 60 10.09 -8.84 -1.99
C LYS A 60 10.87 -9.71 -1.00
N SER A 61 12.20 -9.53 -0.92
CA SER A 61 13.07 -10.33 -0.03
C SER A 61 12.65 -10.20 1.43
N ASN A 62 12.32 -8.98 1.88
CA ASN A 62 11.92 -8.72 3.25
C ASN A 62 10.55 -9.31 3.60
N VAL A 63 9.55 -9.23 2.69
CA VAL A 63 8.24 -9.83 2.93
C VAL A 63 8.28 -11.35 2.86
N GLU A 64 9.10 -11.94 1.98
CA GLU A 64 9.32 -13.40 1.94
C GLU A 64 9.95 -13.91 3.24
N TYR A 65 10.93 -13.16 3.80
CA TYR A 65 11.51 -13.49 5.10
C TYR A 65 10.46 -13.48 6.22
N PHE A 66 9.59 -12.48 6.22
CA PHE A 66 8.51 -12.38 7.22
C PHE A 66 7.50 -13.53 7.06
N LEU A 67 7.04 -13.81 5.85
CA LEU A 67 6.07 -14.89 5.57
C LEU A 67 6.64 -16.29 5.82
N ALA A 68 7.95 -16.48 5.81
CA ALA A 68 8.57 -17.75 6.22
C ALA A 68 8.31 -18.07 7.71
N GLN A 69 8.11 -17.06 8.55
CA GLN A 69 7.80 -17.17 9.96
C GLN A 69 6.30 -17.09 10.25
N TYR A 70 5.58 -16.27 9.47
CA TYR A 70 4.15 -15.99 9.64
C TYR A 70 3.39 -16.25 8.32
N PRO A 71 3.26 -17.52 7.88
CA PRO A 71 2.74 -17.87 6.54
C PRO A 71 1.26 -17.51 6.33
N GLU A 72 0.49 -17.36 7.41
CA GLU A 72 -0.94 -17.03 7.36
C GLU A 72 -1.24 -15.57 7.68
N ASP A 73 -0.21 -14.71 7.76
CA ASP A 73 -0.44 -13.28 7.98
C ASP A 73 -1.04 -12.65 6.72
N VAL A 74 -2.34 -12.33 6.80
CA VAL A 74 -3.13 -11.80 5.68
C VAL A 74 -2.59 -10.46 5.19
N GLU A 75 -2.09 -9.61 6.09
CA GLU A 75 -1.54 -8.31 5.71
C GLU A 75 -0.23 -8.46 4.92
N ALA A 76 0.64 -9.38 5.36
CA ALA A 76 1.87 -9.70 4.65
C ALA A 76 1.61 -10.39 3.31
N LEU A 77 0.67 -11.34 3.25
CA LEU A 77 0.24 -11.98 1.99
C LEU A 77 -0.32 -10.96 1.00
N TYR A 78 -1.14 -10.03 1.48
CA TYR A 78 -1.69 -8.96 0.67
C TYR A 78 -0.61 -8.03 0.14
N PHE A 79 0.29 -7.57 1.01
CA PHE A 79 1.42 -6.72 0.62
C PHE A 79 2.37 -7.45 -0.35
N TYR A 80 2.63 -8.75 -0.13
CA TYR A 80 3.45 -9.54 -1.07
C TYR A 80 2.81 -9.62 -2.45
N ALA A 81 1.49 -9.76 -2.51
CA ALA A 81 0.78 -9.73 -3.80
C ALA A 81 0.93 -8.37 -4.51
N GLU A 82 0.90 -7.24 -3.78
CA GLU A 82 1.16 -5.92 -4.38
C GLU A 82 2.58 -5.85 -4.97
N VAL A 83 3.61 -6.32 -4.24
CA VAL A 83 4.99 -6.40 -4.75
C VAL A 83 5.07 -7.26 -6.02
N LEU A 84 4.41 -8.42 -6.03
CA LEU A 84 4.39 -9.33 -7.18
C LEU A 84 3.71 -8.70 -8.40
N ILE A 85 2.66 -7.92 -8.21
CA ILE A 85 1.98 -7.20 -9.31
C ILE A 85 2.91 -6.13 -9.90
N GLN A 86 3.61 -5.36 -9.06
CA GLN A 86 4.55 -4.33 -9.52
C GLN A 86 5.72 -4.94 -10.33
N THR A 87 6.10 -6.18 -10.02
CA THR A 87 7.15 -6.91 -10.74
C THR A 87 6.64 -7.78 -11.89
N GLY A 88 5.35 -7.66 -12.26
CA GLY A 88 4.74 -8.39 -13.38
C GLY A 88 4.54 -9.89 -13.13
N GLN A 89 4.50 -10.32 -11.86
CA GLN A 89 4.33 -11.71 -11.47
C GLN A 89 2.87 -12.02 -11.10
N GLU A 90 1.91 -11.71 -11.99
CA GLU A 90 0.46 -11.75 -11.72
C GLU A 90 -0.04 -13.17 -11.32
N LEU A 91 0.59 -14.23 -11.83
CA LEU A 91 0.21 -15.59 -11.44
C LEU A 91 0.49 -15.85 -9.97
N LYS A 92 1.67 -15.43 -9.48
CA LYS A 92 2.01 -15.56 -8.06
C LYS A 92 1.16 -14.64 -7.17
N ALA A 93 0.85 -13.43 -7.64
CA ALA A 93 -0.08 -12.54 -6.91
C ALA A 93 -1.46 -13.19 -6.74
N ARG A 94 -1.96 -13.87 -7.79
CA ARG A 94 -3.22 -14.63 -7.70
C ARG A 94 -3.11 -15.82 -6.73
N GLU A 95 -1.94 -16.47 -6.62
CA GLU A 95 -1.70 -17.52 -5.63
C GLU A 95 -1.83 -16.95 -4.21
N ARG A 96 -1.27 -15.76 -3.93
CA ARG A 96 -1.45 -15.08 -2.62
C ARG A 96 -2.92 -14.80 -2.34
N ALA A 97 -3.69 -14.35 -3.33
CA ALA A 97 -5.14 -14.18 -3.16
C ALA A 97 -5.85 -15.50 -2.81
N ASN A 98 -5.44 -16.62 -3.39
CA ASN A 98 -6.00 -17.93 -3.06
C ASN A 98 -5.63 -18.39 -1.65
N GLU A 99 -4.42 -18.08 -1.16
CA GLU A 99 -4.01 -18.34 0.23
C GLU A 99 -4.87 -17.54 1.21
N ILE A 100 -5.09 -16.24 0.94
CA ILE A 100 -6.01 -15.42 1.74
C ILE A 100 -7.43 -16.02 1.74
N LEU A 101 -7.93 -16.47 0.57
CA LEU A 101 -9.25 -17.10 0.48
C LEU A 101 -9.32 -18.47 1.19
N ALA A 102 -8.19 -19.17 1.34
CA ALA A 102 -8.13 -20.41 2.12
C ALA A 102 -8.19 -20.14 3.63
N ILE A 103 -7.66 -18.99 4.09
CA ILE A 103 -7.75 -18.52 5.49
C ILE A 103 -9.20 -18.09 5.77
N ASP A 104 -9.74 -17.19 4.96
CA ASP A 104 -11.14 -16.73 5.03
C ASP A 104 -11.68 -16.35 3.64
N PRO A 105 -12.66 -17.10 3.10
CA PRO A 105 -13.24 -16.81 1.79
C PRO A 105 -13.95 -15.45 1.67
N THR A 106 -14.21 -14.77 2.78
CA THR A 106 -14.93 -13.50 2.80
C THR A 106 -14.01 -12.28 2.76
N LEU A 107 -12.71 -12.45 2.95
CA LEU A 107 -11.74 -11.35 3.07
C LEU A 107 -11.70 -10.47 1.81
N PRO A 108 -11.84 -9.15 1.97
CA PRO A 108 -11.82 -8.22 0.84
C PRO A 108 -10.42 -8.05 0.23
N GLU A 109 -9.36 -8.39 0.94
CA GLU A 109 -7.97 -8.35 0.50
C GLU A 109 -7.75 -9.23 -0.74
N ALA A 110 -8.31 -10.43 -0.74
CA ALA A 110 -8.23 -11.32 -1.92
C ALA A 110 -8.91 -10.70 -3.16
N LYS A 111 -10.06 -10.03 -2.97
CA LYS A 111 -10.73 -9.33 -4.07
C LYS A 111 -9.93 -8.15 -4.58
N ALA A 112 -9.23 -7.45 -3.69
CA ALA A 112 -8.34 -6.34 -4.05
C ALA A 112 -7.16 -6.83 -4.90
N ILE A 113 -6.50 -7.92 -4.52
CA ILE A 113 -5.43 -8.55 -5.32
C ILE A 113 -5.96 -8.97 -6.70
N LEU A 114 -7.09 -9.68 -6.74
CA LEU A 114 -7.68 -10.11 -8.01
C LEU A 114 -8.06 -8.93 -8.90
N ALA A 115 -8.51 -7.81 -8.31
CA ALA A 115 -8.79 -6.58 -9.05
C ALA A 115 -7.53 -6.02 -9.72
N GLU A 116 -6.38 -6.04 -9.02
CA GLU A 116 -5.11 -5.61 -9.61
C GLU A 116 -4.62 -6.55 -10.70
N VAL A 117 -4.75 -7.86 -10.52
CA VAL A 117 -4.43 -8.86 -11.56
C VAL A 117 -5.28 -8.62 -12.81
N HIS A 118 -6.58 -8.38 -12.66
CA HIS A 118 -7.43 -8.05 -13.81
C HIS A 118 -7.07 -6.71 -14.45
N TYR A 119 -6.67 -5.72 -13.63
CA TYR A 119 -6.21 -4.43 -14.14
C TYR A 119 -4.92 -4.55 -14.98
N SER A 120 -3.92 -5.31 -14.54
CA SER A 120 -2.67 -5.52 -15.29
C SER A 120 -2.94 -6.20 -16.65
N ARG A 121 -3.92 -7.12 -16.69
CA ARG A 121 -4.40 -7.79 -17.89
C ARG A 121 -5.32 -6.93 -18.76
N ARG A 122 -5.58 -5.67 -18.39
CA ARG A 122 -6.50 -4.73 -19.05
C ARG A 122 -7.97 -5.17 -19.04
N GLU A 123 -8.35 -6.05 -18.17
CA GLU A 123 -9.73 -6.52 -17.95
C GLU A 123 -10.47 -5.55 -17.03
N PHE A 124 -10.62 -4.28 -17.48
CA PHE A 124 -11.01 -3.14 -16.64
C PHE A 124 -12.40 -3.27 -15.99
N ASN A 125 -13.35 -3.95 -16.64
CA ASN A 125 -14.70 -4.11 -16.09
C ASN A 125 -14.67 -5.01 -14.84
N GLU A 126 -13.94 -6.13 -14.89
CA GLU A 126 -13.83 -7.05 -13.77
C GLU A 126 -12.99 -6.43 -12.65
N ALA A 127 -11.91 -5.73 -13.00
CA ALA A 127 -11.12 -4.96 -12.05
C ALA A 127 -11.96 -3.94 -11.27
N LEU A 128 -12.81 -3.15 -11.96
CA LEU A 128 -13.73 -2.20 -11.33
C LEU A 128 -14.76 -2.88 -10.41
N LYS A 129 -15.33 -4.00 -10.85
CA LYS A 129 -16.31 -4.77 -10.07
C LYS A 129 -15.70 -5.28 -8.77
N LEU A 130 -14.57 -5.97 -8.85
CA LEU A 130 -13.86 -6.51 -7.68
C LEU A 130 -13.36 -5.42 -6.75
N SER A 131 -12.80 -4.31 -7.28
CA SER A 131 -12.38 -3.17 -6.47
C SER A 131 -13.54 -2.59 -5.66
N ARG A 132 -14.72 -2.39 -6.29
CA ARG A 132 -15.90 -1.87 -5.58
C ARG A 132 -16.42 -2.84 -4.52
N GLN A 133 -16.34 -4.16 -4.78
CA GLN A 133 -16.74 -5.18 -3.80
C GLN A 133 -15.79 -5.17 -2.59
N ALA A 134 -14.48 -5.07 -2.82
CA ALA A 134 -13.48 -4.96 -1.77
C ALA A 134 -13.73 -3.71 -0.90
N LEU A 135 -13.91 -2.53 -1.53
CA LEU A 135 -14.16 -1.27 -0.80
C LEU A 135 -15.50 -1.23 -0.04
N LYS A 136 -16.50 -1.98 -0.50
CA LYS A 136 -17.78 -2.10 0.25
C LYS A 136 -17.58 -2.82 1.57
N GLN A 137 -16.64 -3.77 1.64
CA GLN A 137 -16.34 -4.57 2.82
C GLN A 137 -15.26 -3.89 3.70
N ASN A 138 -14.19 -3.40 3.07
CA ASN A 138 -13.12 -2.67 3.76
C ASN A 138 -12.76 -1.39 2.98
N PRO A 139 -13.30 -0.22 3.38
CA PRO A 139 -13.03 1.04 2.70
C PRO A 139 -11.60 1.58 2.96
N GLN A 140 -10.80 0.94 3.82
CA GLN A 140 -9.43 1.38 4.11
C GLN A 140 -8.40 0.79 3.13
N LEU A 141 -8.78 -0.22 2.33
CA LEU A 141 -7.88 -0.81 1.34
C LEU A 141 -7.48 0.20 0.26
N GLN A 142 -6.17 0.43 0.11
CA GLN A 142 -5.65 1.45 -0.81
C GLN A 142 -5.62 1.00 -2.28
N ALA A 143 -5.24 -0.26 -2.52
CA ALA A 143 -5.08 -0.78 -3.87
C ALA A 143 -6.36 -0.69 -4.73
N PRO A 144 -7.57 -1.00 -4.24
CA PRO A 144 -8.80 -0.84 -5.03
C PRO A 144 -9.07 0.60 -5.47
N TYR A 145 -8.78 1.60 -4.63
CA TYR A 145 -8.90 3.01 -5.03
C TYR A 145 -7.91 3.35 -6.15
N ARG A 146 -6.66 2.87 -6.03
CA ARG A 146 -5.63 3.03 -7.06
C ARG A 146 -6.08 2.45 -8.38
N VAL A 147 -6.61 1.23 -8.39
CA VAL A 147 -7.14 0.55 -9.59
C VAL A 147 -8.27 1.36 -10.22
N ILE A 148 -9.28 1.77 -9.44
CA ILE A 148 -10.41 2.55 -9.95
C ILE A 148 -9.93 3.91 -10.48
N GLY A 149 -9.07 4.58 -9.72
CA GLY A 149 -8.50 5.89 -10.09
C GLY A 149 -7.74 5.81 -11.40
N ASP A 150 -6.84 4.85 -11.55
CA ASP A 150 -6.05 4.66 -12.77
C ASP A 150 -6.92 4.31 -13.99
N ILE A 151 -7.94 3.46 -13.83
CA ILE A 151 -8.88 3.13 -14.90
C ILE A 151 -9.61 4.41 -15.36
N TYR A 152 -10.11 5.22 -14.43
CA TYR A 152 -10.79 6.46 -14.78
C TYR A 152 -9.86 7.47 -15.45
N LEU A 153 -8.63 7.63 -14.95
CA LEU A 153 -7.62 8.49 -15.58
C LEU A 153 -7.24 8.03 -17.00
N ARG A 154 -7.18 6.70 -17.23
CA ARG A 154 -6.96 6.12 -18.57
C ARG A 154 -8.14 6.33 -19.51
N GLN A 155 -9.36 6.26 -19.00
CA GLN A 155 -10.60 6.51 -19.76
C GLN A 155 -10.85 8.01 -20.03
N GLY A 156 -9.97 8.92 -19.59
CA GLY A 156 -10.17 10.37 -19.74
C GLY A 156 -11.19 10.95 -18.74
N LYS A 157 -11.70 10.16 -17.82
CA LYS A 157 -12.60 10.60 -16.73
C LYS A 157 -11.80 11.23 -15.58
N ILE A 158 -11.03 12.29 -15.90
CA ILE A 158 -9.98 12.82 -15.02
C ILE A 158 -10.55 13.24 -13.66
N LYS A 159 -11.65 14.00 -13.64
CA LYS A 159 -12.26 14.45 -12.39
C LYS A 159 -12.73 13.28 -11.49
N ALA A 160 -13.34 12.27 -12.09
CA ALA A 160 -13.78 11.09 -11.36
C ALA A 160 -12.58 10.29 -10.79
N GLY A 161 -11.50 10.16 -11.57
CA GLY A 161 -10.25 9.51 -11.09
C GLY A 161 -9.65 10.26 -9.90
N ILE A 162 -9.53 11.59 -9.97
CA ILE A 162 -9.05 12.43 -8.86
C ILE A 162 -9.95 12.25 -7.62
N GLN A 163 -11.28 12.28 -7.81
CA GLN A 163 -12.22 12.14 -6.68
C GLN A 163 -12.04 10.80 -5.94
N VAL A 164 -11.88 9.70 -6.67
CA VAL A 164 -11.64 8.38 -6.06
C VAL A 164 -10.31 8.35 -5.31
N LEU A 165 -9.25 8.96 -5.85
CA LEU A 165 -7.95 9.04 -5.19
C LEU A 165 -7.98 9.98 -3.95
N LEU A 166 -8.83 11.00 -3.95
CA LEU A 166 -9.06 11.84 -2.77
C LEU A 166 -9.76 11.08 -1.64
N GLU A 167 -10.66 10.15 -1.98
CA GLU A 167 -11.25 9.26 -0.95
C GLU A 167 -10.16 8.35 -0.33
N ALA A 168 -9.28 7.76 -1.15
CA ALA A 168 -8.13 7.01 -0.64
C ALA A 168 -7.25 7.84 0.30
N HIS A 169 -6.95 9.09 -0.09
CA HIS A 169 -6.14 10.01 0.71
C HIS A 169 -6.76 10.34 2.08
N LYS A 170 -8.09 10.34 2.23
CA LYS A 170 -8.76 10.54 3.53
C LYS A 170 -8.46 9.41 4.51
N PHE A 171 -8.36 8.16 4.04
CA PHE A 171 -8.06 7.00 4.88
C PHE A 171 -6.57 6.84 5.16
N ALA A 172 -5.72 7.23 4.23
CA ALA A 172 -4.27 7.14 4.35
C ALA A 172 -3.59 8.43 3.83
N PRO A 173 -3.58 9.51 4.63
CA PRO A 173 -3.03 10.81 4.21
C PRO A 173 -1.54 10.79 3.87
N GLU A 174 -0.79 9.87 4.49
CA GLU A 174 0.65 9.72 4.35
C GLU A 174 1.05 8.61 3.36
N ASN A 175 0.10 8.08 2.60
CA ASN A 175 0.42 7.09 1.59
C ASN A 175 1.05 7.75 0.35
N VAL A 176 2.38 7.56 0.20
CA VAL A 176 3.19 8.17 -0.86
C VAL A 176 2.68 7.80 -2.26
N ASP A 177 2.25 6.54 -2.49
CA ASP A 177 1.73 6.12 -3.79
C ASP A 177 0.41 6.84 -4.14
N THR A 178 -0.49 6.99 -3.17
CA THR A 178 -1.72 7.77 -3.36
C THR A 178 -1.43 9.24 -3.68
N LEU A 179 -0.49 9.87 -2.98
CA LEU A 179 -0.07 11.25 -3.25
C LEU A 179 0.54 11.39 -4.65
N LYS A 180 1.40 10.45 -5.05
CA LYS A 180 1.97 10.36 -6.39
C LYS A 180 0.89 10.21 -7.48
N LYS A 181 -0.13 9.36 -7.26
CA LYS A 181 -1.27 9.16 -8.17
C LYS A 181 -2.17 10.40 -8.27
N LEU A 182 -2.45 11.06 -7.14
CA LEU A 182 -3.18 12.33 -7.11
C LEU A 182 -2.47 13.40 -7.94
N SER A 183 -1.16 13.54 -7.75
CA SER A 183 -0.36 14.50 -8.53
C SER A 183 -0.45 14.20 -10.04
N ALA A 184 -0.35 12.94 -10.45
CA ALA A 184 -0.49 12.54 -11.83
C ALA A 184 -1.89 12.86 -12.40
N GLY A 185 -2.94 12.66 -11.59
CA GLY A 185 -4.32 13.06 -11.92
C GLY A 185 -4.44 14.57 -12.16
N TYR A 186 -3.90 15.39 -11.25
CA TYR A 186 -3.89 16.84 -11.37
C TYR A 186 -3.02 17.34 -12.54
N ILE A 187 -1.87 16.69 -12.83
CA ILE A 187 -1.08 16.97 -14.05
C ILE A 187 -1.93 16.75 -15.30
N LYS A 188 -2.66 15.64 -15.39
CA LYS A 188 -3.59 15.36 -16.51
C LYS A 188 -4.72 16.38 -16.60
N ASN A 189 -5.19 16.89 -15.46
CA ASN A 189 -6.17 17.98 -15.40
C ASN A 189 -5.58 19.36 -15.67
N LYS A 190 -4.26 19.46 -15.89
CA LYS A 190 -3.49 20.71 -16.05
C LYS A 190 -3.55 21.64 -14.84
N ASP A 191 -3.92 21.13 -13.68
CA ASP A 191 -3.87 21.83 -12.40
C ASP A 191 -2.52 21.58 -11.74
N TYR A 192 -1.52 22.30 -12.22
CA TYR A 192 -0.14 22.13 -11.76
C TYR A 192 0.10 22.61 -10.32
N ALA A 193 -0.74 23.54 -9.82
CA ALA A 193 -0.66 24.01 -8.45
C ALA A 193 -1.08 22.89 -7.46
N SER A 194 -2.22 22.24 -7.70
CA SER A 194 -2.65 21.09 -6.92
C SER A 194 -1.69 19.90 -7.06
N ALA A 195 -1.19 19.63 -8.28
CA ALA A 195 -0.19 18.60 -8.50
C ALA A 195 1.06 18.82 -7.63
N LYS A 196 1.59 20.06 -7.63
CA LYS A 196 2.75 20.43 -6.81
C LYS A 196 2.47 20.23 -5.32
N LYS A 197 1.29 20.64 -4.83
CA LYS A 197 0.91 20.47 -3.42
C LYS A 197 1.04 19.01 -2.97
N TYR A 198 0.49 18.06 -3.74
CA TYR A 198 0.55 16.64 -3.39
C TYR A 198 1.95 16.04 -3.54
N LEU A 199 2.74 16.53 -4.49
CA LEU A 199 4.15 16.15 -4.63
C LEU A 199 5.00 16.69 -3.47
N ASP A 200 4.79 17.93 -3.03
CA ASP A 200 5.46 18.49 -1.87
C ASP A 200 5.14 17.70 -0.58
N MET A 201 3.89 17.19 -0.45
CA MET A 201 3.51 16.30 0.65
C MET A 201 4.25 14.97 0.56
N ALA A 202 4.30 14.36 -0.63
CA ALA A 202 4.99 13.10 -0.85
C ALA A 202 6.51 13.20 -0.58
N MET A 203 7.16 14.29 -1.04
CA MET A 203 8.59 14.55 -0.81
C MET A 203 8.94 14.74 0.66
N LYS A 204 8.02 15.27 1.49
CA LYS A 204 8.26 15.38 2.94
C LYS A 204 8.26 14.03 3.64
N LEU A 205 7.56 13.05 3.08
CA LEU A 205 7.49 11.69 3.61
C LEU A 205 8.68 10.86 3.12
N ASP A 206 9.01 11.00 1.84
CA ASP A 206 10.14 10.33 1.22
C ASP A 206 10.58 11.11 -0.04
N ASP A 207 11.80 11.63 -0.02
CA ASP A 207 12.39 12.39 -1.11
C ASP A 207 13.28 11.56 -2.05
N HIS A 208 13.39 10.25 -1.82
CA HIS A 208 14.17 9.35 -2.65
C HIS A 208 13.34 8.59 -3.69
N VAL A 209 12.03 8.83 -3.75
CA VAL A 209 11.14 8.19 -4.73
C VAL A 209 11.27 8.82 -6.10
N PRO A 210 11.87 8.16 -7.11
CA PRO A 210 12.17 8.77 -8.40
C PRO A 210 10.92 9.25 -9.15
N GLY A 211 9.78 8.56 -9.00
CA GLY A 211 8.51 8.96 -9.62
C GLY A 211 7.98 10.31 -9.14
N ILE A 212 8.30 10.72 -7.90
CA ILE A 212 7.96 12.05 -7.37
C ILE A 212 8.75 13.11 -8.12
N HIS A 213 10.07 12.92 -8.23
CA HIS A 213 10.94 13.85 -8.94
C HIS A 213 10.59 13.95 -10.43
N TYR A 214 10.28 12.84 -11.08
CA TYR A 214 9.81 12.86 -12.47
C TYR A 214 8.54 13.72 -12.63
N ASN A 215 7.55 13.54 -11.75
CA ASN A 215 6.31 14.32 -11.77
C ASN A 215 6.56 15.81 -11.43
N MET A 216 7.47 16.10 -10.49
CA MET A 216 7.89 17.48 -10.18
C MET A 216 8.52 18.17 -11.40
N ALA A 217 9.37 17.46 -12.13
CA ALA A 217 9.95 17.97 -13.37
C ALA A 217 8.86 18.32 -14.40
N VAL A 218 7.84 17.46 -14.56
CA VAL A 218 6.67 17.76 -15.41
C VAL A 218 5.96 19.03 -14.95
N VAL A 219 5.71 19.15 -13.66
CA VAL A 219 5.01 20.30 -13.06
C VAL A 219 5.80 21.58 -13.30
N TYR A 220 7.10 21.63 -12.94
CA TYR A 220 7.92 22.83 -13.13
C TYR A 220 8.10 23.20 -14.61
N ALA A 221 8.23 22.23 -15.49
CA ALA A 221 8.29 22.47 -16.93
C ALA A 221 7.00 23.11 -17.49
N ASN A 222 5.83 22.80 -16.88
CA ASN A 222 4.57 23.43 -17.28
C ASN A 222 4.30 24.76 -16.55
N MET A 223 4.95 24.98 -15.41
CA MET A 223 4.96 26.27 -14.69
C MET A 223 6.05 27.24 -15.22
N ASN A 224 6.67 26.93 -16.37
CA ASN A 224 7.74 27.70 -17.00
C ASN A 224 8.98 27.90 -16.12
N ASN A 225 9.25 26.98 -15.19
CA ASN A 225 10.48 26.97 -14.40
C ASN A 225 11.43 25.87 -14.91
N GLY A 226 12.16 26.19 -15.98
CA GLY A 226 13.06 25.24 -16.64
C GLY A 226 14.20 24.75 -15.74
N GLN A 227 14.75 25.63 -14.89
CA GLN A 227 15.86 25.29 -14.01
C GLN A 227 15.44 24.22 -12.98
N LYS A 228 14.32 24.45 -12.26
CA LYS A 228 13.80 23.45 -11.31
C LYS A 228 13.33 22.17 -12.00
N ALA A 229 12.79 22.27 -13.21
CA ALA A 229 12.42 21.10 -13.98
C ALA A 229 13.65 20.24 -14.32
N LEU A 230 14.79 20.87 -14.66
CA LEU A 230 16.05 20.17 -14.91
C LEU A 230 16.59 19.51 -13.66
N GLU A 231 16.65 20.23 -12.53
CA GLU A 231 17.09 19.69 -11.24
C GLU A 231 16.30 18.41 -10.86
N HIS A 232 15.00 18.46 -10.93
CA HIS A 232 14.18 17.30 -10.58
C HIS A 232 14.27 16.16 -11.59
N VAL A 233 14.39 16.40 -12.89
CA VAL A 233 14.54 15.30 -13.85
C VAL A 233 15.90 14.64 -13.74
N ASP A 234 16.94 15.37 -13.34
CA ASP A 234 18.28 14.83 -13.09
C ASP A 234 18.27 13.90 -11.85
N LEU A 235 17.60 14.30 -10.75
CA LEU A 235 17.39 13.45 -9.59
C LEU A 235 16.58 12.18 -9.94
N ALA A 236 15.51 12.33 -10.70
CA ALA A 236 14.73 11.17 -11.15
C ALA A 236 15.59 10.20 -11.99
N LEU A 237 16.43 10.74 -12.89
CA LEU A 237 17.32 9.93 -13.71
C LEU A 237 18.37 9.18 -12.88
N GLU A 238 18.95 9.83 -11.87
CA GLU A 238 19.90 9.25 -10.94
C GLU A 238 19.25 8.11 -10.16
N TYR A 239 18.16 8.35 -9.45
CA TYR A 239 17.47 7.35 -8.63
C TYR A 239 16.94 6.16 -9.45
N TYR A 240 16.40 6.39 -10.67
CA TYR A 240 15.99 5.28 -11.54
C TYR A 240 17.16 4.43 -12.03
N LYS A 241 18.36 5.02 -12.19
CA LYS A 241 19.57 4.24 -12.53
C LYS A 241 20.02 3.40 -11.35
N ASP A 242 20.03 3.97 -10.14
CA ASP A 242 20.42 3.27 -8.91
C ASP A 242 19.51 2.09 -8.61
N LEU A 243 18.22 2.23 -8.92
CA LEU A 243 17.24 1.15 -8.82
C LEU A 243 17.27 0.16 -10.01
N GLY A 244 18.13 0.35 -11.01
CA GLY A 244 18.19 -0.51 -12.18
C GLY A 244 16.95 -0.45 -13.10
N THR A 245 16.08 0.53 -12.94
CA THR A 245 14.84 0.68 -13.71
C THR A 245 15.08 1.42 -15.03
N PHE A 246 15.76 0.76 -15.96
CA PHE A 246 16.26 1.36 -17.22
C PHE A 246 15.20 2.01 -18.10
N PHE A 247 13.96 1.49 -18.09
CA PHE A 247 12.86 2.08 -18.86
C PHE A 247 12.56 3.51 -18.38
N TRP A 248 12.40 3.70 -17.07
CA TRP A 248 12.10 5.01 -16.49
C TRP A 248 13.30 5.95 -16.52
N ALA A 249 14.52 5.42 -16.36
CA ALA A 249 15.75 6.19 -16.58
C ALA A 249 15.82 6.72 -18.03
N GLY A 250 15.43 5.91 -19.02
CA GLY A 250 15.29 6.34 -20.41
C GLY A 250 14.28 7.47 -20.59
N LYS A 251 13.09 7.35 -20.00
CA LYS A 251 12.06 8.39 -20.01
C LYS A 251 12.54 9.70 -19.37
N SER A 252 13.24 9.61 -18.25
CA SER A 252 13.82 10.80 -17.59
C SER A 252 14.88 11.47 -18.46
N ARG A 253 15.74 10.70 -19.14
CA ARG A 253 16.73 11.23 -20.08
C ARG A 253 16.09 11.95 -21.25
N ASP A 254 15.03 11.38 -21.84
CA ASP A 254 14.31 12.01 -22.94
C ASP A 254 13.64 13.32 -22.50
N MET A 255 13.05 13.31 -21.32
CA MET A 255 12.46 14.51 -20.72
C MET A 255 13.53 15.59 -20.44
N ARG A 256 14.71 15.20 -19.91
CA ARG A 256 15.84 16.11 -19.69
C ARG A 256 16.20 16.85 -21.00
N ARG A 257 16.37 16.10 -22.09
CA ARG A 257 16.68 16.69 -23.41
C ARG A 257 15.62 17.70 -23.86
N LEU A 258 14.34 17.40 -23.66
CA LEU A 258 13.25 18.32 -24.00
C LEU A 258 13.28 19.58 -23.15
N ILE A 259 13.57 19.50 -21.85
CA ILE A 259 13.69 20.63 -20.94
C ILE A 259 14.87 21.51 -21.35
N VAL A 260 16.07 20.94 -21.53
CA VAL A 260 17.29 21.67 -21.96
C VAL A 260 17.02 22.41 -23.27
N LYS A 261 16.44 21.74 -24.26
CA LYS A 261 16.08 22.36 -25.55
C LYS A 261 15.06 23.48 -25.40
N LYS A 262 13.97 23.24 -24.66
CA LYS A 262 12.88 24.22 -24.50
C LYS A 262 13.34 25.50 -23.81
N TYR A 263 14.18 25.39 -22.79
CA TYR A 263 14.59 26.51 -21.95
C TYR A 263 16.01 27.03 -22.27
N LYS A 264 16.68 26.46 -23.28
CA LYS A 264 18.04 26.81 -23.70
C LYS A 264 19.04 26.77 -22.51
N LEU A 265 18.93 25.74 -21.67
CA LEU A 265 19.82 25.54 -20.54
C LEU A 265 21.15 24.92 -20.99
N ALA A 266 22.20 25.03 -20.18
CA ALA A 266 23.45 24.31 -20.40
C ALA A 266 23.23 22.79 -20.26
N GLU A 267 23.94 21.98 -21.06
CA GLU A 267 23.87 20.53 -21.02
C GLU A 267 24.53 19.94 -19.76
#